data_1fea4578e43bb2296066098732ed1ccd
#
_entry.id   1fea4578e43bb2296066098732ed1ccd
#
_cell.length_a   1.000
_cell.length_b   1.000
_cell.length_c   1.000
_cell.angle_alpha   90.00
_cell.angle_beta   90.00
_cell.angle_gamma   90.00
#
_symmetry.space_group_name_H-M   'P 1'
#
loop_
_entity.id
_entity.type
_entity.pdbx_description
1 polymer ?
#
loop_
_entity_poly.entity_id
_entity_poly.type
_entity_poly.pdbx_seq_one_letter_code
_entity_poly.pdbx_strand_id
1 'polypeptide(L)'
;FCGVNIASDSKKTRISFCGTANWTLLDKCESFLKEFFFRIKNRAFRPYLDLGFPVSGMNLREKLLKSFKQNKNLDTHIIIRKRRDSSLISKEKYKFEYWNNILLAPFTICVRGNGNFSVRFYETLALGRIPILIDTDCVLPLDNEINWHKHCIIIKNNTKPNRIVDSVILSINA
;
A
#
# COMPACT_ATOMS: atom_id res chain seq x y z
N PHE A 1 5.80 16.86 20.06
CA PHE A 1 4.84 16.59 18.97
C PHE A 1 4.27 17.92 18.54
N CYS A 2 4.81 18.52 17.49
CA CYS A 2 4.22 19.70 16.87
C CYS A 2 2.98 19.24 16.12
N GLY A 3 1.80 19.68 16.57
CA GLY A 3 0.54 19.50 15.87
C GLY A 3 0.63 20.18 14.51
N VAL A 4 0.81 19.40 13.45
CA VAL A 4 0.63 19.91 12.09
C VAL A 4 -0.87 20.11 11.89
N ASN A 5 -1.31 21.35 12.00
CA ASN A 5 -2.64 21.75 11.57
C ASN A 5 -2.79 21.42 10.08
N ILE A 6 -3.53 20.36 9.79
CA ILE A 6 -3.94 20.06 8.42
C ILE A 6 -5.08 21.02 8.12
N ALA A 7 -4.79 22.18 7.56
CA ALA A 7 -5.79 23.03 6.96
C ALA A 7 -6.38 22.29 5.75
N SER A 8 -7.46 21.55 5.96
CA SER A 8 -8.24 20.96 4.88
C SER A 8 -9.30 21.97 4.42
N ASP A 9 -8.93 22.80 3.47
CA ASP A 9 -9.86 23.71 2.79
C ASP A 9 -10.63 23.01 1.66
N SER A 10 -10.57 21.68 1.59
CA SER A 10 -11.30 20.89 0.61
C SER A 10 -12.37 20.02 1.28
N LYS A 11 -13.59 20.07 0.76
CA LYS A 11 -14.71 19.17 1.11
C LYS A 11 -14.37 17.66 0.90
N LYS A 12 -13.17 17.32 0.42
CA LYS A 12 -12.76 15.97 0.06
C LYS A 12 -11.69 15.46 1.00
N THR A 13 -11.85 14.22 1.44
CA THR A 13 -10.85 13.56 2.28
C THR A 13 -9.57 13.29 1.51
N ARG A 14 -8.44 13.72 2.07
CA ARG A 14 -7.12 13.50 1.48
C ARG A 14 -6.57 12.13 1.84
N ILE A 15 -6.08 11.44 0.80
CA ILE A 15 -5.44 10.13 0.92
C ILE A 15 -4.04 10.20 0.30
N SER A 16 -3.04 9.64 0.97
CA SER A 16 -1.66 9.65 0.52
C SER A 16 -1.13 8.27 0.12
N PHE A 17 -0.12 8.28 -0.74
CA PHE A 17 0.74 7.15 -1.04
C PHE A 17 2.06 7.66 -1.62
N CYS A 18 3.19 7.14 -1.11
CA CYS A 18 4.50 7.39 -1.72
C CYS A 18 5.28 6.08 -1.84
N GLY A 19 5.61 5.65 -3.03
CA GLY A 19 6.38 4.43 -3.22
C GLY A 19 6.38 3.88 -4.62
N THR A 20 7.09 2.77 -4.80
CA THR A 20 7.24 2.12 -6.09
C THR A 20 5.94 1.40 -6.48
N ALA A 21 5.39 1.74 -7.63
CA ALA A 21 4.20 1.10 -8.20
C ALA A 21 4.25 1.00 -9.72
N ASN A 22 5.36 1.41 -10.34
CA ASN A 22 5.49 1.44 -11.80
C ASN A 22 6.42 0.31 -12.25
N TRP A 23 5.90 -0.55 -13.12
CA TRP A 23 6.64 -1.66 -13.69
C TRP A 23 6.72 -1.53 -15.20
N THR A 24 7.93 -1.69 -15.72
CA THR A 24 8.14 -1.86 -17.15
C THR A 24 7.62 -3.25 -17.58
N LEU A 25 7.39 -3.43 -18.89
CA LEU A 25 7.04 -4.75 -19.43
C LEU A 25 8.09 -5.80 -19.07
N LEU A 26 9.36 -5.42 -19.06
CA LEU A 26 10.49 -6.30 -18.68
C LEU A 26 10.37 -6.71 -17.20
N ASP A 27 10.06 -5.78 -16.28
CA ASP A 27 9.87 -6.10 -14.87
C ASP A 27 8.68 -7.07 -14.67
N LYS A 28 7.61 -6.92 -15.46
CA LYS A 28 6.44 -7.82 -15.44
C LYS A 28 6.80 -9.22 -15.92
N CYS A 29 7.56 -9.34 -17.01
CA CYS A 29 8.04 -10.62 -17.54
C CYS A 29 9.00 -11.31 -16.55
N GLU A 30 9.96 -10.58 -15.99
CA GLU A 30 10.90 -11.10 -14.99
C GLU A 30 10.16 -11.62 -13.74
N SER A 31 9.18 -10.88 -13.27
CA SER A 31 8.37 -11.29 -12.13
C SER A 31 7.55 -12.54 -12.41
N PHE A 32 6.93 -12.61 -13.59
CA PHE A 32 6.17 -13.78 -14.01
C PHE A 32 7.06 -15.03 -14.09
N LEU A 33 8.26 -14.91 -14.67
CA LEU A 33 9.22 -16.01 -14.74
C LEU A 33 9.66 -16.45 -13.34
N LYS A 34 10.00 -15.50 -12.45
CA LYS A 34 10.34 -15.81 -11.04
C LYS A 34 9.21 -16.52 -10.33
N GLU A 35 7.96 -16.07 -10.51
CA GLU A 35 6.77 -16.69 -9.92
C GLU A 35 6.58 -18.13 -10.47
N PHE A 36 6.73 -18.32 -11.77
CA PHE A 36 6.63 -19.61 -12.43
C PHE A 36 7.67 -20.61 -11.90
N PHE A 37 8.95 -20.21 -11.88
CA PHE A 37 10.02 -21.04 -11.33
C PHE A 37 9.85 -21.34 -9.84
N PHE A 38 9.36 -20.36 -9.06
CA PHE A 38 9.10 -20.56 -7.65
C PHE A 38 7.97 -21.58 -7.42
N ARG A 39 6.90 -21.53 -8.20
CA ARG A 39 5.80 -22.52 -8.15
C ARG A 39 6.28 -23.91 -8.46
N ILE A 40 7.10 -24.07 -9.51
CA ILE A 40 7.70 -25.37 -9.87
C ILE A 40 8.58 -25.89 -8.72
N LYS A 41 9.48 -25.04 -8.20
CA LYS A 41 10.41 -25.41 -7.14
C LYS A 41 9.67 -25.81 -5.84
N ASN A 42 8.66 -25.06 -5.44
CA ASN A 42 7.87 -25.37 -4.25
C ASN A 42 7.05 -26.67 -4.41
N ARG A 43 6.48 -26.89 -5.60
CA ARG A 43 5.73 -28.13 -5.88
C ARG A 43 6.64 -29.36 -5.90
N ALA A 44 7.89 -29.22 -6.34
CA ALA A 44 8.82 -30.33 -6.46
C ALA A 44 9.60 -30.64 -5.19
N PHE A 45 9.93 -29.62 -4.37
CA PHE A 45 10.92 -29.79 -3.29
C PHE A 45 10.43 -29.47 -1.86
N ARG A 46 9.34 -28.74 -1.66
CA ARG A 46 8.89 -28.32 -0.32
C ARG A 46 7.36 -28.14 -0.22
N PRO A 47 6.59 -29.22 -0.16
CA PRO A 47 5.12 -29.09 -0.07
C PRO A 47 4.59 -28.50 1.28
N TYR A 48 5.45 -28.36 2.29
CA TYR A 48 5.06 -27.97 3.65
C TYR A 48 5.53 -26.57 4.10
N LEU A 49 6.33 -25.88 3.31
CA LEU A 49 6.69 -24.50 3.63
C LEU A 49 5.78 -23.58 2.81
N ASP A 50 4.78 -23.04 3.49
CA ASP A 50 3.97 -21.93 2.98
C ASP A 50 4.83 -20.64 2.98
N LEU A 51 5.86 -20.66 2.15
CA LEU A 51 6.63 -19.48 1.81
C LEU A 51 5.70 -18.64 0.95
N GLY A 52 4.93 -17.78 1.61
CA GLY A 52 3.95 -16.90 0.98
C GLY A 52 4.38 -16.49 -0.43
N PHE A 53 3.53 -16.70 -1.39
CA PHE A 53 3.83 -16.50 -2.81
C PHE A 53 4.55 -15.18 -3.04
N PRO A 54 5.65 -15.15 -3.83
CA PRO A 54 6.24 -13.92 -4.31
C PRO A 54 5.37 -13.29 -5.41
N VAL A 55 4.04 -13.31 -5.24
CA VAL A 55 3.17 -12.52 -6.09
C VAL A 55 3.47 -11.08 -5.76
N SER A 56 4.22 -10.47 -6.64
CA SER A 56 4.55 -9.07 -6.52
C SER A 56 3.28 -8.25 -6.33
N GLY A 57 3.16 -7.61 -5.18
CA GLY A 57 2.07 -6.68 -4.90
C GLY A 57 2.05 -5.46 -5.83
N MET A 58 3.00 -5.35 -6.75
CA MET A 58 3.19 -4.19 -7.62
C MET A 58 2.07 -4.05 -8.67
N ASN A 59 1.61 -5.15 -9.27
CA ASN A 59 0.46 -5.11 -10.20
C ASN A 59 -0.80 -4.67 -9.48
N LEU A 60 -1.00 -5.14 -8.24
CA LEU A 60 -2.11 -4.73 -7.40
C LEU A 60 -2.01 -3.23 -7.07
N ARG A 61 -0.82 -2.76 -6.66
CA ARG A 61 -0.57 -1.34 -6.39
C ARG A 61 -0.87 -0.47 -7.59
N GLU A 62 -0.34 -0.83 -8.77
CA GLU A 62 -0.53 -0.05 -10.00
C GLU A 62 -2.03 0.13 -10.31
N LYS A 63 -2.80 -0.97 -10.29
CA LYS A 63 -4.25 -0.94 -10.56
C LYS A 63 -5.02 -0.15 -9.51
N LEU A 64 -4.74 -0.36 -8.22
CA LEU A 64 -5.41 0.33 -7.12
C LEU A 64 -5.11 1.83 -7.14
N LEU A 65 -3.83 2.21 -7.23
CA LEU A 65 -3.44 3.62 -7.23
C LEU A 65 -4.00 4.37 -8.44
N LYS A 66 -4.13 3.70 -9.60
CA LYS A 66 -4.82 4.27 -10.76
C LYS A 66 -6.29 4.52 -10.45
N SER A 67 -6.99 3.56 -9.84
CA SER A 67 -8.40 3.72 -9.45
C SER A 67 -8.60 4.82 -8.41
N PHE A 68 -7.72 4.93 -7.41
CA PHE A 68 -7.75 6.03 -6.45
C PHE A 68 -7.57 7.40 -7.12
N LYS A 69 -6.59 7.53 -8.03
CA LYS A 69 -6.35 8.79 -8.78
C LYS A 69 -7.52 9.19 -9.68
N GLN A 70 -8.25 8.23 -10.22
CA GLN A 70 -9.37 8.48 -11.12
C GLN A 70 -10.67 8.83 -10.38
N ASN A 71 -10.74 8.57 -9.07
CA ASN A 71 -11.94 8.84 -8.29
C ASN A 71 -12.04 10.33 -7.94
N LYS A 72 -13.13 10.96 -8.41
CA LYS A 72 -13.36 12.41 -8.24
C LYS A 72 -13.77 12.82 -6.82
N ASN A 73 -14.17 11.86 -5.98
CA ASN A 73 -14.64 12.12 -4.62
C ASN A 73 -13.52 12.17 -3.58
N LEU A 74 -12.28 11.87 -4.00
CA LEU A 74 -11.10 11.85 -3.15
C LEU A 74 -10.11 12.92 -3.56
N ASP A 75 -9.44 13.51 -2.57
CA ASP A 75 -8.20 14.28 -2.78
C ASP A 75 -7.01 13.31 -2.61
N THR A 76 -6.27 13.06 -3.67
CA THR A 76 -5.22 12.04 -3.64
C THR A 76 -3.83 12.64 -3.83
N HIS A 77 -2.96 12.48 -2.83
CA HIS A 77 -1.55 12.85 -2.91
C HIS A 77 -0.68 11.59 -3.12
N ILE A 78 -0.67 11.10 -4.37
CA ILE A 78 -0.02 9.84 -4.75
C ILE A 78 1.27 10.12 -5.52
N ILE A 79 2.41 9.77 -4.91
CA ILE A 79 3.76 9.85 -5.48
C ILE A 79 4.19 8.45 -5.90
N ILE A 80 4.20 8.19 -7.21
CA ILE A 80 4.67 6.92 -7.76
C ILE A 80 6.13 7.07 -8.14
N ARG A 81 6.99 6.25 -7.55
CA ARG A 81 8.43 6.19 -7.81
C ARG A 81 8.77 5.02 -8.72
N LYS A 82 9.74 5.21 -9.59
CA LYS A 82 10.35 4.12 -10.37
C LYS A 82 11.43 3.42 -9.52
N ARG A 83 11.68 2.15 -9.80
CA ARG A 83 12.71 1.37 -9.07
C ARG A 83 14.12 2.01 -9.16
N ARG A 84 14.40 2.76 -10.22
CA ARG A 84 15.69 3.45 -10.46
C ARG A 84 15.79 4.82 -9.80
N ASP A 85 14.69 5.41 -9.35
CA ASP A 85 14.70 6.79 -8.80
C ASP A 85 15.46 6.86 -7.48
N SER A 86 15.60 5.75 -6.75
CA SER A 86 16.36 5.69 -5.49
C SER A 86 17.87 5.93 -5.65
N SER A 87 18.40 5.81 -6.87
CA SER A 87 19.82 6.08 -7.17
C SER A 87 20.07 7.52 -7.64
N LEU A 88 19.01 8.24 -8.02
CA LEU A 88 19.09 9.58 -8.60
C LEU A 88 18.79 10.71 -7.59
N ILE A 89 18.17 10.37 -6.47
CA ILE A 89 17.76 11.33 -5.43
C ILE A 89 18.56 11.05 -4.17
N SER A 90 19.00 12.10 -3.45
CA SER A 90 19.69 11.88 -2.17
C SER A 90 18.80 11.10 -1.19
N LYS A 91 19.40 10.26 -0.35
CA LYS A 91 18.67 9.44 0.62
C LYS A 91 17.83 10.28 1.59
N GLU A 92 18.34 11.45 1.97
CA GLU A 92 17.68 12.40 2.87
C GLU A 92 16.43 12.98 2.22
N LYS A 93 16.54 13.47 0.98
CA LYS A 93 15.40 13.99 0.22
C LYS A 93 14.35 12.92 -0.03
N TYR A 94 14.79 11.68 -0.31
CA TYR A 94 13.91 10.53 -0.51
C TYR A 94 13.11 10.21 0.75
N LYS A 95 13.76 10.21 1.94
CA LYS A 95 13.13 9.99 3.23
C LYS A 95 12.18 11.13 3.59
N PHE A 96 12.64 12.37 3.44
CA PHE A 96 11.84 13.55 3.76
C PHE A 96 10.54 13.57 2.96
N GLU A 97 10.60 13.35 1.64
CA GLU A 97 9.42 13.29 0.78
C GLU A 97 8.47 12.15 1.17
N TYR A 98 9.00 11.02 1.58
CA TYR A 98 8.22 9.87 2.05
C TYR A 98 7.46 10.18 3.34
N TRP A 99 8.15 10.67 4.36
CA TRP A 99 7.53 11.01 5.63
C TRP A 99 6.54 12.16 5.50
N ASN A 100 6.90 13.17 4.73
CA ASN A 100 6.04 14.31 4.48
C ASN A 100 4.75 13.90 3.75
N ASN A 101 4.83 12.96 2.79
CA ASN A 101 3.67 12.42 2.11
C ASN A 101 2.67 11.77 3.09
N ILE A 102 3.14 11.01 4.08
CA ILE A 102 2.28 10.42 5.11
C ILE A 102 1.67 11.51 6.01
N LEU A 103 2.48 12.50 6.42
CA LEU A 103 2.03 13.56 7.32
C LEU A 103 0.99 14.50 6.69
N LEU A 104 1.03 14.70 5.38
CA LEU A 104 0.13 15.60 4.65
C LEU A 104 -1.30 15.10 4.51
N ALA A 105 -1.58 13.85 4.86
CA ALA A 105 -2.91 13.26 4.73
C ALA A 105 -3.32 12.51 5.99
N PRO A 106 -4.60 12.56 6.40
CA PRO A 106 -5.09 11.76 7.53
C PRO A 106 -5.03 10.25 7.23
N PHE A 107 -5.15 9.87 5.97
CA PHE A 107 -5.19 8.47 5.54
C PHE A 107 -4.05 8.14 4.58
N THR A 108 -3.45 6.95 4.76
CA THR A 108 -2.36 6.45 3.91
C THR A 108 -2.67 5.06 3.36
N ILE A 109 -2.56 4.89 2.05
CA ILE A 109 -2.77 3.59 1.39
C ILE A 109 -1.62 2.64 1.71
N CYS A 110 -1.93 1.51 2.33
CA CYS A 110 -1.00 0.46 2.70
C CYS A 110 -1.30 -0.82 1.90
N VAL A 111 -0.53 -1.04 0.86
CA VAL A 111 -0.61 -2.24 0.01
C VAL A 111 0.68 -3.00 0.14
N ARG A 112 0.59 -4.35 0.20
CA ARG A 112 1.76 -5.24 0.26
C ARG A 112 2.80 -4.91 -0.80
N GLY A 113 4.07 -5.16 -0.45
CA GLY A 113 5.19 -5.12 -1.37
C GLY A 113 5.50 -6.48 -1.98
N ASN A 114 6.75 -6.92 -1.83
CA ASN A 114 7.18 -8.26 -2.21
C ASN A 114 6.77 -9.31 -1.17
N GLY A 115 6.74 -8.94 0.12
CA GLY A 115 6.21 -9.78 1.19
C GLY A 115 4.70 -9.58 1.37
N ASN A 116 4.05 -10.46 2.16
CA ASN A 116 2.62 -10.35 2.47
C ASN A 116 2.33 -9.39 3.63
N PHE A 117 3.06 -8.27 3.70
CA PHE A 117 2.86 -7.22 4.68
C PHE A 117 3.26 -5.86 4.10
N SER A 118 2.91 -4.79 4.79
CA SER A 118 3.28 -3.43 4.43
C SER A 118 3.96 -2.73 5.61
N VAL A 119 5.25 -2.46 5.51
CA VAL A 119 5.99 -1.67 6.52
C VAL A 119 5.33 -0.31 6.72
N ARG A 120 4.84 0.29 5.64
CA ARG A 120 4.11 1.57 5.68
C ARG A 120 2.92 1.57 6.63
N PHE A 121 2.28 0.42 6.87
CA PHE A 121 1.19 0.29 7.81
C PHE A 121 1.62 0.75 9.21
N TYR A 122 2.74 0.23 9.70
CA TYR A 122 3.28 0.57 11.02
C TYR A 122 3.85 1.99 11.07
N GLU A 123 4.50 2.42 9.98
CA GLU A 123 5.03 3.77 9.86
C GLU A 123 3.90 4.82 9.88
N THR A 124 2.77 4.54 9.25
CA THR A 124 1.58 5.40 9.26
C THR A 124 1.02 5.53 10.67
N LEU A 125 0.88 4.42 11.40
CA LEU A 125 0.44 4.43 12.81
C LEU A 125 1.41 5.19 13.70
N ALA A 126 2.72 4.97 13.55
CA ALA A 126 3.75 5.67 14.31
C ALA A 126 3.73 7.19 14.11
N LEU A 127 3.29 7.66 12.94
CA LEU A 127 3.10 9.07 12.63
C LEU A 127 1.70 9.61 13.02
N GLY A 128 0.88 8.82 13.73
CA GLY A 128 -0.46 9.22 14.15
C GLY A 128 -1.41 9.43 12.98
N ARG A 129 -1.25 8.66 11.90
CA ARG A 129 -2.14 8.67 10.73
C ARG A 129 -2.88 7.34 10.62
N ILE A 130 -3.97 7.31 9.89
CA ILE A 130 -4.84 6.14 9.76
C ILE A 130 -4.43 5.34 8.52
N PRO A 131 -3.94 4.11 8.65
CA PRO A 131 -3.65 3.28 7.50
C PRO A 131 -4.92 2.72 6.87
N ILE A 132 -4.96 2.74 5.54
CA ILE A 132 -5.92 1.99 4.72
C ILE A 132 -5.21 0.72 4.26
N LEU A 133 -5.42 -0.37 4.96
CA LEU A 133 -4.82 -1.66 4.65
C LEU A 133 -5.63 -2.36 3.56
N ILE A 134 -5.00 -2.61 2.42
CA ILE A 134 -5.56 -3.53 1.42
C ILE A 134 -5.08 -4.91 1.79
N ASP A 135 -5.98 -5.65 2.42
CA ASP A 135 -5.70 -6.98 2.96
C ASP A 135 -5.58 -8.01 1.85
N THR A 136 -4.46 -8.71 1.87
CA THR A 136 -4.13 -9.82 0.97
C THR A 136 -3.82 -11.07 1.80
N ASP A 137 -4.66 -11.34 2.79
CA ASP A 137 -4.51 -12.42 3.78
C ASP A 137 -3.22 -12.26 4.61
N CYS A 138 -2.90 -11.02 5.01
CA CYS A 138 -1.80 -10.78 5.94
C CYS A 138 -2.26 -10.93 7.39
N VAL A 139 -1.41 -11.56 8.20
CA VAL A 139 -1.61 -11.65 9.65
C VAL A 139 -1.05 -10.39 10.31
N LEU A 140 -1.90 -9.68 11.04
CA LEU A 140 -1.49 -8.54 11.85
C LEU A 140 -1.00 -9.03 13.22
N PRO A 141 -0.01 -8.34 13.84
CA PRO A 141 0.49 -8.74 15.14
C PRO A 141 -0.58 -8.57 16.21
N LEU A 142 -0.61 -9.49 17.16
CA LEU A 142 -1.53 -9.45 18.32
C LEU A 142 -3.01 -9.30 17.90
N ASP A 143 -3.42 -9.93 16.81
CA ASP A 143 -4.79 -9.84 16.26
C ASP A 143 -5.85 -10.41 17.23
N ASN A 144 -5.47 -11.29 18.16
CA ASN A 144 -6.31 -11.77 19.25
C ASN A 144 -6.49 -10.74 20.38
N GLU A 145 -5.59 -9.77 20.51
CA GLU A 145 -5.57 -8.77 21.58
C GLU A 145 -5.99 -7.39 21.10
N ILE A 146 -5.61 -7.04 19.86
CA ILE A 146 -5.85 -5.74 19.26
C ILE A 146 -6.96 -5.82 18.23
N ASN A 147 -8.05 -5.09 18.48
CA ASN A 147 -9.09 -4.92 17.46
C ASN A 147 -8.62 -3.88 16.41
N TRP A 148 -7.91 -4.36 15.40
CA TRP A 148 -7.33 -3.53 14.35
C TRP A 148 -8.36 -2.68 13.58
N HIS A 149 -9.62 -3.11 13.49
CA HIS A 149 -10.70 -2.32 12.86
C HIS A 149 -11.01 -1.01 13.58
N LYS A 150 -10.57 -0.85 14.83
CA LYS A 150 -10.69 0.42 15.57
C LYS A 150 -9.56 1.41 15.26
N HIS A 151 -8.48 0.95 14.63
CA HIS A 151 -7.25 1.74 14.45
C HIS A 151 -6.90 1.97 12.99
N CYS A 152 -7.51 1.23 12.07
CA CYS A 152 -7.24 1.32 10.64
C CYS A 152 -8.45 0.86 9.81
N ILE A 153 -8.47 1.26 8.54
CA ILE A 153 -9.43 0.76 7.56
C ILE A 153 -8.85 -0.48 6.91
N ILE A 154 -9.55 -1.63 7.02
CA ILE A 154 -9.12 -2.90 6.41
C ILE A 154 -10.11 -3.27 5.31
N ILE A 155 -9.62 -3.35 4.07
CA ILE A 155 -10.41 -3.73 2.90
C ILE A 155 -9.80 -4.97 2.25
N LYS A 156 -10.57 -6.05 2.16
CA LYS A 156 -10.14 -7.28 1.50
C LYS A 156 -9.94 -7.10 -0.01
N ASN A 157 -8.84 -7.66 -0.52
CA ASN A 157 -8.52 -7.64 -1.94
C ASN A 157 -9.23 -8.78 -2.71
N ASN A 158 -10.56 -8.85 -2.60
CA ASN A 158 -11.37 -9.89 -3.22
C ASN A 158 -12.27 -9.37 -4.36
N THR A 159 -12.15 -8.09 -4.71
CA THR A 159 -13.01 -7.44 -5.71
C THR A 159 -12.20 -6.59 -6.68
N LYS A 160 -12.89 -5.98 -7.66
CA LYS A 160 -12.25 -5.06 -8.62
C LYS A 160 -11.73 -3.80 -7.92
N PRO A 161 -10.61 -3.20 -8.38
CA PRO A 161 -10.00 -2.02 -7.75
C PRO A 161 -10.97 -0.86 -7.49
N ASN A 162 -11.89 -0.57 -8.40
CA ASN A 162 -12.87 0.50 -8.21
C ASN A 162 -13.80 0.23 -7.02
N ARG A 163 -14.26 -1.00 -6.83
CA ARG A 163 -15.08 -1.37 -5.67
C ARG A 163 -14.31 -1.26 -4.36
N ILE A 164 -13.00 -1.56 -4.38
CA ILE A 164 -12.14 -1.34 -3.22
C ILE A 164 -12.10 0.15 -2.87
N VAL A 165 -11.96 1.03 -3.86
CA VAL A 165 -11.98 2.50 -3.63
C VAL A 165 -13.33 2.94 -3.07
N ASP A 166 -14.45 2.44 -3.59
CA ASP A 166 -15.78 2.76 -3.09
C ASP A 166 -15.96 2.30 -1.63
N SER A 167 -15.48 1.10 -1.28
CA SER A 167 -15.48 0.60 0.09
C SER A 167 -14.65 1.47 1.03
N VAL A 168 -13.49 1.96 0.58
CA VAL A 168 -12.67 2.90 1.35
C VAL A 168 -13.42 4.20 1.61
N ILE A 169 -14.08 4.76 0.60
CA ILE A 169 -14.87 6.00 0.75
C ILE A 169 -16.00 5.80 1.77
N LEU A 170 -16.70 4.68 1.68
CA LEU A 170 -17.76 4.35 2.65
C LEU A 170 -17.21 4.25 4.07
N SER A 171 -16.07 3.58 4.25
CA SER A 171 -15.44 3.41 5.58
C SER A 171 -14.88 4.71 6.16
N ILE A 172 -14.51 5.68 5.33
CA ILE A 172 -14.04 7.00 5.78
C ILE A 172 -15.21 7.86 6.27
N ASN A 173 -16.39 7.68 5.66
CA ASN A 173 -17.58 8.51 5.94
C ASN A 173 -18.48 7.89 7.03
N ALA A 174 -18.16 6.67 7.50
CA ALA A 174 -18.87 5.98 8.58
C ALA A 174 -18.37 6.41 9.95
#